data_c8bfe1f7a697f5faec463d8ac7a5b0a5
#
_entry.id   c8bfe1f7a697f5faec463d8ac7a5b0a5
#
_cell.length_a   1.000
_cell.length_b   1.000
_cell.length_c   1.000
_cell.angle_alpha   90.00
_cell.angle_beta   90.00
_cell.angle_gamma   90.00
#
_symmetry.space_group_name_H-M   'P 1'
#
loop_
_entity.id
_entity.type
_entity.pdbx_description
1 polymer ?
#
loop_
_entity_poly.entity_id
_entity_poly.type
_entity_poly.pdbx_seq_one_letter_code
_entity_poly.pdbx_strand_id
1 'polypeptide(L)'
;MCIAILNKKEATLKKGVLKNCWDNNGDGAGLLYINNDKQMVTFKEMTSFDVFYNEYCMVKKNYGKRNIVLHFRISTHGKINETNCHPFLVSENLGFVHNGMIYDMPTSTDYSDTFMFNEIVLKNFSEGFEYNETMLDMLESFINGSKLIFLNNENHYAIVNERAGHWSNGCWFSNSSYKQVNDWVDYGGIKKYRDSGMGYSAGNIYGHSWGSERTNWNYWSGDKVDKVDIDDKLCHECGMNLFSAEEIQYGTCEYCQIDFHEKINDECDNCLKQSATYNPDWNAMLCAECDKDLLLM
;
A
#
# COMPACT_ATOMS: atom_id res chain seq x y z
N MET A 1 -10.43 -2.50 0.37
CA MET A 1 -9.75 -2.28 -0.94
C MET A 1 -8.37 -2.91 -0.88
N CYS A 2 -7.89 -3.47 -2.01
CA CYS A 2 -6.53 -3.97 -2.14
C CYS A 2 -5.48 -2.94 -1.72
N ILE A 3 -4.26 -3.36 -1.47
CA ILE A 3 -3.13 -2.44 -1.36
C ILE A 3 -2.02 -2.84 -2.33
N ALA A 4 -1.50 -1.85 -3.06
CA ALA A 4 -0.31 -1.96 -3.89
C ALA A 4 0.84 -1.19 -3.24
N ILE A 5 2.03 -1.76 -3.27
CA ILE A 5 3.22 -1.20 -2.61
C ILE A 5 4.40 -1.26 -3.57
N LEU A 6 5.10 -0.13 -3.75
CA LEU A 6 6.44 -0.11 -4.33
C LEU A 6 7.46 -0.06 -3.19
N ASN A 7 8.22 -1.12 -3.02
CA ASN A 7 9.32 -1.20 -2.08
C ASN A 7 10.63 -0.87 -2.82
N LYS A 8 11.17 0.34 -2.63
CA LYS A 8 12.44 0.73 -3.25
C LYS A 8 13.59 -0.14 -2.78
N LYS A 9 14.61 -0.24 -3.61
CA LYS A 9 15.80 -1.07 -3.41
C LYS A 9 16.44 -0.98 -2.01
N GLU A 10 16.40 0.20 -1.38
CA GLU A 10 17.05 0.45 -0.09
C GLU A 10 16.10 0.32 1.11
N ALA A 11 14.79 0.16 0.83
CA ALA A 11 13.77 0.06 1.86
C ALA A 11 13.45 -1.41 2.18
N THR A 12 13.09 -1.68 3.43
CA THR A 12 12.62 -3.00 3.89
C THR A 12 11.33 -2.82 4.66
N LEU A 13 10.31 -3.62 4.32
CA LEU A 13 9.04 -3.63 5.02
C LEU A 13 9.12 -4.57 6.23
N LYS A 14 8.72 -4.09 7.40
CA LYS A 14 8.63 -4.88 8.61
C LYS A 14 7.56 -5.97 8.50
N LYS A 15 7.76 -7.10 9.20
CA LYS A 15 6.79 -8.21 9.23
C LYS A 15 5.39 -7.75 9.64
N GLY A 16 5.29 -6.88 10.66
CA GLY A 16 4.02 -6.33 11.14
C GLY A 16 3.27 -5.54 10.07
N VAL A 17 3.97 -4.74 9.27
CA VAL A 17 3.38 -3.99 8.14
C VAL A 17 2.80 -4.96 7.10
N LEU A 18 3.56 -5.98 6.69
CA LEU A 18 3.11 -7.00 5.75
C LEU A 18 1.98 -7.84 6.31
N LYS A 19 2.01 -8.16 7.63
CA LYS A 19 0.94 -8.88 8.31
C LYS A 19 -0.36 -8.08 8.32
N ASN A 20 -0.28 -6.76 8.61
CA ASN A 20 -1.45 -5.89 8.54
C ASN A 20 -2.02 -5.80 7.12
N CYS A 21 -1.15 -5.72 6.09
CA CYS A 21 -1.60 -5.78 4.70
C CYS A 21 -2.35 -7.08 4.40
N TRP A 22 -1.81 -8.22 4.86
CA TRP A 22 -2.43 -9.52 4.68
C TRP A 22 -3.77 -9.63 5.42
N ASP A 23 -3.84 -9.22 6.68
CA ASP A 23 -5.05 -9.33 7.50
C ASP A 23 -6.18 -8.44 6.98
N ASN A 24 -5.83 -7.27 6.46
CA ASN A 24 -6.80 -6.34 5.88
C ASN A 24 -7.17 -6.68 4.42
N ASN A 25 -6.41 -7.56 3.73
CA ASN A 25 -6.60 -7.90 2.32
C ASN A 25 -6.26 -9.37 2.08
N GLY A 26 -7.06 -10.29 2.65
CA GLY A 26 -6.75 -11.71 2.82
C GLY A 26 -7.09 -12.62 1.64
N ASP A 27 -7.44 -12.10 0.46
CA ASP A 27 -7.81 -12.92 -0.72
C ASP A 27 -6.61 -13.22 -1.64
N GLY A 28 -5.41 -13.16 -1.08
CA GLY A 28 -4.15 -13.45 -1.73
C GLY A 28 -3.21 -12.27 -1.81
N ALA A 29 -1.93 -12.57 -1.93
CA ALA A 29 -0.86 -11.58 -2.10
C ALA A 29 0.11 -12.00 -3.18
N GLY A 30 0.89 -11.04 -3.69
CA GLY A 30 1.93 -11.37 -4.66
C GLY A 30 3.08 -10.37 -4.69
N LEU A 31 4.18 -10.85 -5.24
CA LEU A 31 5.43 -10.13 -5.45
C LEU A 31 5.75 -10.05 -6.93
N LEU A 32 6.24 -8.91 -7.37
CA LEU A 32 6.85 -8.69 -8.68
C LEU A 32 8.27 -8.19 -8.44
N TYR A 33 9.25 -8.89 -8.98
CA TYR A 33 10.66 -8.55 -8.81
C TYR A 33 11.50 -9.00 -10.01
N ILE A 34 12.75 -8.61 -10.02
CA ILE A 34 13.70 -8.91 -11.09
C ILE A 34 14.79 -9.84 -10.52
N ASN A 35 14.97 -11.01 -11.13
CA ASN A 35 16.02 -11.94 -10.72
C ASN A 35 17.42 -11.53 -11.25
N ASN A 36 18.46 -12.30 -10.94
CA ASN A 36 19.83 -12.01 -11.36
C ASN A 36 20.04 -12.09 -12.88
N ASP A 37 19.22 -12.84 -13.58
CA ASP A 37 19.23 -12.98 -15.04
C ASP A 37 18.44 -11.86 -15.75
N LYS A 38 18.03 -10.82 -14.98
CA LYS A 38 17.18 -9.71 -15.44
C LYS A 38 15.80 -10.12 -15.94
N GLN A 39 15.29 -11.24 -15.49
CA GLN A 39 13.95 -11.69 -15.83
C GLN A 39 12.95 -11.14 -14.81
N MET A 40 11.77 -10.76 -15.30
CA MET A 40 10.64 -10.44 -14.43
C MET A 40 10.08 -11.71 -13.81
N VAL A 41 9.92 -11.72 -12.51
CA VAL A 41 9.38 -12.86 -11.76
C VAL A 41 8.15 -12.41 -10.98
N THR A 42 7.10 -13.23 -11.05
CA THR A 42 5.89 -13.07 -10.24
C THR A 42 5.78 -14.23 -9.28
N PHE A 43 5.50 -13.93 -8.03
CA PHE A 43 5.12 -14.91 -7.02
C PHE A 43 3.74 -14.55 -6.48
N LYS A 44 2.90 -15.55 -6.24
CA LYS A 44 1.54 -15.38 -5.72
C LYS A 44 1.29 -16.40 -4.62
N GLU A 45 0.69 -15.96 -3.52
CA GLU A 45 0.31 -16.80 -2.39
C GLU A 45 -1.13 -16.48 -1.98
N MET A 46 -1.96 -17.53 -1.85
CA MET A 46 -3.40 -17.36 -1.65
C MET A 46 -3.84 -17.71 -0.23
N THR A 47 -3.03 -18.41 0.55
CA THR A 47 -3.49 -19.11 1.75
C THR A 47 -2.66 -18.86 3.00
N SER A 48 -1.36 -18.60 2.87
CA SER A 48 -0.43 -18.55 4.00
C SER A 48 0.41 -17.29 4.02
N PHE A 49 0.21 -16.46 5.03
CA PHE A 49 1.06 -15.29 5.26
C PHE A 49 2.54 -15.68 5.47
N ASP A 50 2.82 -16.76 6.20
CA ASP A 50 4.21 -17.13 6.49
C ASP A 50 4.94 -17.58 5.23
N VAL A 51 4.27 -18.27 4.30
CA VAL A 51 4.84 -18.62 2.99
C VAL A 51 5.13 -17.35 2.20
N PHE A 52 4.19 -16.40 2.14
CA PHE A 52 4.38 -15.11 1.49
C PHE A 52 5.53 -14.31 2.10
N TYR A 53 5.59 -14.24 3.43
CA TYR A 53 6.63 -13.50 4.14
C TYR A 53 8.02 -14.11 3.93
N ASN A 54 8.14 -15.42 3.97
CA ASN A 54 9.41 -16.13 3.71
C ASN A 54 9.91 -15.85 2.29
N GLU A 55 9.00 -15.85 1.31
CA GLU A 55 9.36 -15.48 -0.08
C GLU A 55 9.79 -14.03 -0.17
N TYR A 56 9.09 -13.09 0.48
CA TYR A 56 9.51 -11.69 0.53
C TYR A 56 10.92 -11.55 1.12
N CYS A 57 11.22 -12.23 2.23
CA CYS A 57 12.55 -12.21 2.85
C CYS A 57 13.63 -12.77 1.91
N MET A 58 13.34 -13.89 1.24
CA MET A 58 14.23 -14.50 0.24
C MET A 58 14.50 -13.53 -0.92
N VAL A 59 13.45 -12.89 -1.44
CA VAL A 59 13.56 -11.91 -2.54
C VAL A 59 14.36 -10.69 -2.09
N LYS A 60 14.10 -10.16 -0.89
CA LYS A 60 14.88 -9.02 -0.33
C LYS A 60 16.35 -9.36 -0.18
N LYS A 61 16.66 -10.54 0.32
CA LYS A 61 18.03 -10.99 0.49
C LYS A 61 18.78 -11.12 -0.84
N ASN A 62 18.18 -11.82 -1.80
CA ASN A 62 18.87 -12.17 -3.04
C ASN A 62 18.81 -11.06 -4.10
N TYR A 63 17.74 -10.26 -4.11
CA TYR A 63 17.43 -9.27 -5.15
C TYR A 63 17.13 -7.87 -4.60
N GLY A 64 17.30 -7.64 -3.30
CA GLY A 64 16.91 -6.40 -2.61
C GLY A 64 17.65 -5.13 -3.04
N LYS A 65 18.68 -5.24 -3.89
CA LYS A 65 19.31 -4.10 -4.58
C LYS A 65 18.45 -3.55 -5.73
N ARG A 66 17.28 -4.12 -5.96
CA ARG A 66 16.30 -3.72 -6.97
C ARG A 66 14.97 -3.39 -6.30
N ASN A 67 14.12 -2.68 -7.04
CA ASN A 67 12.75 -2.41 -6.59
C ASN A 67 11.94 -3.71 -6.59
N ILE A 68 11.02 -3.80 -5.64
CA ILE A 68 10.07 -4.91 -5.51
C ILE A 68 8.68 -4.30 -5.44
N VAL A 69 7.73 -4.86 -6.17
CA VAL A 69 6.34 -4.45 -6.10
C VAL A 69 5.53 -5.54 -5.42
N LEU A 70 4.71 -5.14 -4.45
CA LEU A 70 3.86 -6.04 -3.69
C LEU A 70 2.39 -5.66 -3.90
N HIS A 71 1.53 -6.67 -3.78
CA HIS A 71 0.10 -6.46 -3.80
C HIS A 71 -0.59 -7.42 -2.82
N PHE A 72 -1.57 -6.90 -2.06
CA PHE A 72 -2.46 -7.70 -1.22
C PHE A 72 -3.89 -7.46 -1.67
N ARG A 73 -4.58 -8.55 -1.98
CA ARG A 73 -5.87 -8.54 -2.64
C ARG A 73 -7.02 -8.63 -1.66
N ILE A 74 -8.06 -7.84 -1.91
CA ILE A 74 -9.42 -8.13 -1.48
C ILE A 74 -10.31 -8.15 -2.72
N SER A 75 -11.05 -9.23 -2.92
CA SER A 75 -11.81 -9.46 -4.13
C SER A 75 -13.08 -8.61 -4.14
N THR A 76 -13.27 -7.83 -5.20
CA THR A 76 -14.51 -7.15 -5.50
C THR A 76 -15.20 -7.78 -6.72
N HIS A 77 -14.40 -8.31 -7.66
CA HIS A 77 -14.88 -8.97 -8.89
C HIS A 77 -13.94 -10.14 -9.25
N GLY A 78 -14.49 -11.11 -9.98
CA GLY A 78 -13.78 -12.31 -10.39
C GLY A 78 -13.59 -13.32 -9.24
N LYS A 79 -13.19 -14.53 -9.59
CA LYS A 79 -12.94 -15.61 -8.62
C LYS A 79 -11.70 -15.31 -7.75
N ILE A 80 -11.73 -15.80 -6.52
CA ILE A 80 -10.54 -15.81 -5.65
C ILE A 80 -9.67 -16.99 -6.09
N ASN A 81 -8.68 -16.70 -6.94
CA ASN A 81 -7.71 -17.66 -7.47
C ASN A 81 -6.45 -16.94 -7.93
N GLU A 82 -5.42 -17.70 -8.27
CA GLU A 82 -4.14 -17.19 -8.77
C GLU A 82 -4.28 -16.37 -10.06
N THR A 83 -5.21 -16.74 -10.94
CA THR A 83 -5.42 -16.04 -12.23
C THR A 83 -5.79 -14.58 -12.00
N ASN A 84 -6.57 -14.28 -10.95
CA ASN A 84 -7.01 -12.93 -10.63
C ASN A 84 -6.15 -12.26 -9.54
N CYS A 85 -5.19 -12.96 -8.96
CA CYS A 85 -4.26 -12.40 -8.01
C CYS A 85 -3.14 -11.63 -8.73
N HIS A 86 -2.83 -10.43 -8.25
CA HIS A 86 -1.71 -9.66 -8.77
C HIS A 86 -0.38 -10.22 -8.24
N PRO A 87 0.75 -9.93 -8.90
CA PRO A 87 0.94 -9.09 -10.09
C PRO A 87 0.60 -9.79 -11.40
N PHE A 88 0.49 -8.99 -12.48
CA PHE A 88 0.36 -9.46 -13.84
C PHE A 88 1.56 -9.06 -14.70
N LEU A 89 1.93 -9.91 -15.67
CA LEU A 89 2.89 -9.55 -16.70
C LEU A 89 2.15 -8.97 -17.92
N VAL A 90 2.59 -7.80 -18.35
CA VAL A 90 2.19 -7.19 -19.63
C VAL A 90 2.99 -7.83 -20.77
N SER A 91 4.30 -8.01 -20.52
CA SER A 91 5.26 -8.66 -21.42
C SER A 91 6.31 -9.42 -20.59
N GLU A 92 7.28 -10.06 -21.26
CA GLU A 92 8.42 -10.69 -20.57
C GLU A 92 9.26 -9.68 -19.76
N ASN A 93 9.20 -8.39 -20.14
CA ASN A 93 10.03 -7.33 -19.59
C ASN A 93 9.27 -6.35 -18.68
N LEU A 94 7.95 -6.45 -18.59
CA LEU A 94 7.10 -5.49 -17.87
C LEU A 94 6.01 -6.20 -17.09
N GLY A 95 5.90 -5.89 -15.82
CA GLY A 95 4.79 -6.32 -14.98
C GLY A 95 4.16 -5.16 -14.21
N PHE A 96 2.97 -5.39 -13.65
CA PHE A 96 2.25 -4.38 -12.89
C PHE A 96 1.34 -4.95 -11.82
N VAL A 97 0.93 -4.07 -10.91
CA VAL A 97 -0.16 -4.28 -9.97
C VAL A 97 -1.16 -3.14 -10.05
N HIS A 98 -2.39 -3.39 -9.63
CA HIS A 98 -3.48 -2.42 -9.66
C HIS A 98 -4.19 -2.36 -8.30
N ASN A 99 -4.55 -1.16 -7.86
CA ASN A 99 -5.44 -0.94 -6.72
C ASN A 99 -6.56 0.02 -7.10
N GLY A 100 -7.78 -0.47 -7.13
CA GLY A 100 -8.99 0.26 -7.46
C GLY A 100 -9.98 -0.60 -8.23
N MET A 101 -10.79 0.04 -9.07
CA MET A 101 -11.74 -0.59 -9.98
C MET A 101 -11.65 0.10 -11.35
N ILE A 102 -11.61 -0.69 -12.43
CA ILE A 102 -11.59 -0.20 -13.81
C ILE A 102 -12.97 -0.47 -14.41
N TYR A 103 -13.82 0.54 -14.40
CA TYR A 103 -15.24 0.40 -14.73
C TYR A 103 -15.54 0.08 -16.19
N ASP A 104 -14.67 0.52 -17.11
CA ASP A 104 -14.86 0.35 -18.56
C ASP A 104 -14.39 -1.00 -19.09
N MET A 105 -14.06 -1.95 -18.19
CA MET A 105 -13.70 -3.31 -18.60
C MET A 105 -14.95 -4.21 -18.65
N PRO A 106 -14.96 -5.20 -19.58
CA PRO A 106 -16.02 -6.19 -19.63
C PRO A 106 -16.17 -6.90 -18.27
N THR A 107 -17.38 -7.00 -17.78
CA THR A 107 -17.68 -7.75 -16.56
C THR A 107 -17.58 -9.25 -16.80
N SER A 108 -16.96 -9.96 -15.87
CA SER A 108 -16.85 -11.42 -15.89
C SER A 108 -17.01 -11.98 -14.49
N THR A 109 -17.62 -13.15 -14.40
CA THR A 109 -17.67 -13.93 -13.15
C THR A 109 -16.33 -14.62 -12.86
N ASP A 110 -15.54 -14.88 -13.89
CA ASP A 110 -14.30 -15.65 -13.81
C ASP A 110 -13.06 -14.76 -13.69
N TYR A 111 -13.08 -13.61 -14.36
CA TYR A 111 -11.93 -12.72 -14.49
C TYR A 111 -12.17 -11.37 -13.81
N SER A 112 -11.14 -10.83 -13.17
CA SER A 112 -11.17 -9.48 -12.63
C SER A 112 -11.10 -8.43 -13.75
N ASP A 113 -11.57 -7.22 -13.44
CA ASP A 113 -11.40 -6.04 -14.28
C ASP A 113 -9.92 -5.82 -14.66
N THR A 114 -9.02 -6.00 -13.72
CA THR A 114 -7.57 -5.86 -13.94
C THR A 114 -7.01 -6.93 -14.87
N PHE A 115 -7.46 -8.19 -14.76
CA PHE A 115 -7.08 -9.23 -15.70
C PHE A 115 -7.53 -8.86 -17.12
N MET A 116 -8.79 -8.46 -17.27
CA MET A 116 -9.33 -8.05 -18.58
C MET A 116 -8.62 -6.80 -19.12
N PHE A 117 -8.29 -5.84 -18.27
CA PHE A 117 -7.53 -4.66 -18.64
C PHE A 117 -6.14 -5.01 -19.16
N ASN A 118 -5.44 -5.97 -18.53
CA ASN A 118 -4.17 -6.47 -19.04
C ASN A 118 -4.31 -7.07 -20.43
N GLU A 119 -5.28 -8.00 -20.60
CA GLU A 119 -5.43 -8.75 -21.86
C GLU A 119 -5.90 -7.88 -23.03
N ILE A 120 -6.80 -6.92 -22.76
CA ILE A 120 -7.46 -6.14 -23.80
C ILE A 120 -6.72 -4.82 -24.09
N VAL A 121 -6.10 -4.22 -23.08
CA VAL A 121 -5.50 -2.89 -23.22
C VAL A 121 -3.99 -2.94 -23.14
N LEU A 122 -3.42 -3.32 -22.00
CA LEU A 122 -1.98 -3.15 -21.75
C LEU A 122 -1.11 -3.98 -22.67
N LYS A 123 -1.48 -5.24 -22.96
CA LYS A 123 -0.73 -6.11 -23.87
C LYS A 123 -0.75 -5.64 -25.34
N ASN A 124 -1.63 -4.69 -25.67
CA ASN A 124 -1.71 -4.09 -27.01
C ASN A 124 -0.95 -2.75 -27.10
N PHE A 125 -0.36 -2.28 -26.01
CA PHE A 125 0.50 -1.11 -26.06
C PHE A 125 1.88 -1.46 -26.65
N SER A 126 2.51 -0.48 -27.28
CA SER A 126 3.89 -0.64 -27.75
C SER A 126 4.84 -0.78 -26.55
N GLU A 127 5.90 -1.55 -26.73
CA GLU A 127 6.95 -1.71 -25.73
C GLU A 127 7.54 -0.35 -25.33
N GLY A 128 7.80 -0.16 -24.04
CA GLY A 128 8.34 1.09 -23.49
C GLY A 128 7.30 2.18 -23.22
N PHE A 129 6.00 1.89 -23.31
CA PHE A 129 4.97 2.88 -23.02
C PHE A 129 5.06 3.42 -21.57
N GLU A 130 5.61 2.64 -20.65
CA GLU A 130 5.81 3.00 -19.25
C GLU A 130 6.83 4.12 -19.02
N TYR A 131 7.59 4.49 -20.06
CA TYR A 131 8.48 5.66 -20.07
C TYR A 131 7.81 6.90 -20.68
N ASN A 132 6.62 6.77 -21.28
CA ASN A 132 5.95 7.84 -21.98
C ASN A 132 4.93 8.54 -21.07
N GLU A 133 5.26 9.74 -20.60
CA GLU A 133 4.39 10.53 -19.72
C GLU A 133 2.99 10.72 -20.30
N THR A 134 2.85 11.00 -21.60
CA THR A 134 1.54 11.16 -22.24
C THR A 134 0.70 9.89 -22.16
N MET A 135 1.32 8.72 -22.34
CA MET A 135 0.63 7.43 -22.20
C MET A 135 0.21 7.18 -20.75
N LEU A 136 1.06 7.55 -19.79
CA LEU A 136 0.72 7.44 -18.36
C LEU A 136 -0.42 8.40 -17.97
N ASP A 137 -0.45 9.61 -18.51
CA ASP A 137 -1.54 10.58 -18.29
C ASP A 137 -2.86 10.09 -18.92
N MET A 138 -2.81 9.46 -20.09
CA MET A 138 -3.98 8.81 -20.68
C MET A 138 -4.48 7.66 -19.83
N LEU A 139 -3.58 6.83 -19.31
CA LEU A 139 -3.93 5.74 -18.38
C LEU A 139 -4.53 6.31 -17.08
N GLU A 140 -3.97 7.39 -16.52
CA GLU A 140 -4.51 8.06 -15.34
C GLU A 140 -5.97 8.48 -15.55
N SER A 141 -6.27 9.06 -16.70
CA SER A 141 -7.62 9.46 -17.08
C SER A 141 -8.55 8.27 -17.26
N PHE A 142 -8.07 7.20 -17.88
CA PHE A 142 -8.84 5.99 -18.16
C PHE A 142 -9.22 5.23 -16.90
N ILE A 143 -8.28 5.05 -15.97
CA ILE A 143 -8.47 4.25 -14.76
C ILE A 143 -9.21 4.99 -13.62
N ASN A 144 -9.57 6.26 -13.83
CA ASN A 144 -10.45 7.07 -12.97
C ASN A 144 -10.17 6.94 -11.46
N GLY A 145 -8.99 7.36 -11.02
CA GLY A 145 -8.59 7.38 -9.61
C GLY A 145 -8.08 6.05 -9.05
N SER A 146 -8.13 4.97 -9.81
CA SER A 146 -7.38 3.75 -9.52
C SER A 146 -5.87 4.01 -9.62
N LYS A 147 -5.06 3.09 -9.11
CA LYS A 147 -3.60 3.24 -9.10
C LYS A 147 -2.94 2.05 -9.73
N LEU A 148 -1.92 2.29 -10.55
CA LEU A 148 -1.07 1.25 -11.12
C LEU A 148 0.38 1.47 -10.68
N ILE A 149 1.10 0.38 -10.45
CA ILE A 149 2.55 0.39 -10.33
C ILE A 149 3.08 -0.53 -11.41
N PHE A 150 3.85 0.02 -12.34
CA PHE A 150 4.62 -0.73 -13.32
C PHE A 150 6.05 -0.92 -12.82
N LEU A 151 6.63 -2.07 -13.12
CA LEU A 151 8.05 -2.38 -12.91
C LEU A 151 8.54 -3.14 -14.13
N ASN A 152 9.69 -2.73 -14.68
CA ASN A 152 10.31 -3.44 -15.80
C ASN A 152 11.65 -4.09 -15.43
N ASN A 153 12.18 -4.91 -16.30
CA ASN A 153 13.41 -5.67 -16.11
C ASN A 153 14.70 -4.81 -16.03
N GLU A 154 14.62 -3.52 -16.37
CA GLU A 154 15.67 -2.52 -16.18
C GLU A 154 15.62 -1.85 -14.80
N ASN A 155 14.70 -2.30 -13.93
CA ASN A 155 14.45 -1.74 -12.61
C ASN A 155 13.86 -0.32 -12.63
N HIS A 156 13.30 0.09 -13.79
CA HIS A 156 12.49 1.29 -13.88
C HIS A 156 11.08 1.01 -13.37
N TYR A 157 10.49 1.97 -12.68
CA TYR A 157 9.10 1.91 -12.25
C TYR A 157 8.34 3.17 -12.67
N ALA A 158 7.07 3.02 -12.93
CA ALA A 158 6.14 4.12 -13.12
C ALA A 158 4.89 3.91 -12.25
N ILE A 159 4.39 4.99 -11.65
CA ILE A 159 3.19 4.96 -10.83
C ILE A 159 2.15 5.86 -11.48
N VAL A 160 1.01 5.29 -11.85
CA VAL A 160 -0.14 6.06 -12.32
C VAL A 160 -1.01 6.43 -11.13
N ASN A 161 -1.42 7.67 -11.05
CA ASN A 161 -2.10 8.27 -9.88
C ASN A 161 -1.23 8.26 -8.61
N GLU A 162 0.07 8.53 -8.73
CA GLU A 162 1.01 8.54 -7.61
C GLU A 162 0.54 9.43 -6.44
N ARG A 163 -0.03 10.58 -6.75
CA ARG A 163 -0.56 11.54 -5.77
C ARG A 163 -1.74 11.01 -4.93
N ALA A 164 -2.41 9.97 -5.40
CA ALA A 164 -3.50 9.32 -4.66
C ALA A 164 -3.02 8.24 -3.67
N GLY A 165 -1.74 8.00 -3.59
CA GLY A 165 -1.04 7.22 -2.55
C GLY A 165 -0.11 8.12 -1.74
N HIS A 166 0.81 7.50 -1.02
CA HIS A 166 1.80 8.24 -0.23
C HIS A 166 3.10 7.46 -0.07
N TRP A 167 4.18 8.20 0.14
CA TRP A 167 5.50 7.67 0.44
C TRP A 167 5.71 7.58 1.95
N SER A 168 6.31 6.49 2.41
CA SER A 168 6.76 6.30 3.78
C SER A 168 7.97 5.35 3.80
N ASN A 169 9.06 5.73 4.48
CA ASN A 169 10.26 4.91 4.67
C ASN A 169 10.80 4.24 3.39
N GLY A 170 10.84 5.00 2.29
CA GLY A 170 11.33 4.49 0.99
C GLY A 170 10.35 3.56 0.26
N CYS A 171 9.14 3.38 0.77
CA CYS A 171 8.07 2.64 0.12
C CYS A 171 6.93 3.58 -0.26
N TRP A 172 6.31 3.33 -1.41
CA TRP A 172 5.05 3.97 -1.77
C TRP A 172 3.89 3.00 -1.53
N PHE A 173 2.82 3.52 -0.91
CA PHE A 173 1.62 2.78 -0.57
C PHE A 173 0.41 3.39 -1.27
N SER A 174 -0.39 2.57 -1.92
CA SER A 174 -1.60 3.03 -2.61
C SER A 174 -2.74 3.46 -1.67
N ASN A 175 -2.69 3.06 -0.41
CA ASN A 175 -3.62 3.46 0.67
C ASN A 175 -3.03 3.12 2.05
N SER A 176 -3.81 3.31 3.12
CA SER A 176 -3.37 3.11 4.51
C SER A 176 -3.76 1.76 5.12
N SER A 177 -4.16 0.75 4.33
CA SER A 177 -4.57 -0.55 4.87
C SER A 177 -3.40 -1.40 5.42
N TYR A 178 -2.18 -0.90 5.36
CA TYR A 178 -1.02 -1.48 6.04
C TYR A 178 -0.92 -1.11 7.53
N LYS A 179 -1.72 -0.15 7.98
CA LYS A 179 -1.75 0.29 9.38
C LYS A 179 -2.64 -0.63 10.20
N GLN A 180 -2.32 -0.79 11.49
CA GLN A 180 -3.23 -1.46 12.41
C GLN A 180 -4.55 -0.69 12.51
N VAL A 181 -5.66 -1.41 12.41
CA VAL A 181 -6.96 -0.85 12.73
C VAL A 181 -7.07 -0.87 14.25
N ASN A 182 -6.94 0.27 14.89
CA ASN A 182 -7.33 0.41 16.30
C ASN A 182 -8.86 0.32 16.35
N ASP A 183 -9.37 -0.83 16.76
CA ASP A 183 -10.74 -1.29 16.52
C ASP A 183 -11.85 -0.40 17.11
N TRP A 184 -11.55 0.48 18.06
CA TRP A 184 -12.62 1.25 18.72
C TRP A 184 -12.13 2.60 19.26
N VAL A 185 -12.77 3.67 18.87
CA VAL A 185 -12.65 4.97 19.57
C VAL A 185 -13.90 5.16 20.41
N ASP A 186 -13.72 5.31 21.72
CA ASP A 186 -14.81 5.61 22.65
C ASP A 186 -15.12 7.12 22.60
N TYR A 187 -16.20 7.48 21.92
CA TYR A 187 -16.75 8.83 21.93
C TYR A 187 -17.88 8.89 22.98
N GLY A 188 -17.53 9.04 24.28
CA GLY A 188 -18.53 9.29 25.33
C GLY A 188 -19.57 8.18 25.48
N GLY A 189 -19.15 6.91 25.46
CA GLY A 189 -20.01 5.74 25.65
C GLY A 189 -20.66 5.19 24.37
N ILE A 190 -20.42 5.80 23.21
CA ILE A 190 -20.85 5.23 21.93
C ILE A 190 -19.64 4.61 21.24
N LYS A 191 -19.51 3.30 21.34
CA LYS A 191 -18.50 2.54 20.59
C LYS A 191 -18.86 2.58 19.11
N LYS A 192 -18.16 3.40 18.33
CA LYS A 192 -18.24 3.38 16.87
C LYS A 192 -16.96 2.74 16.32
N TYR A 193 -17.12 1.82 15.38
CA TYR A 193 -16.02 1.30 14.57
C TYR A 193 -15.37 2.51 13.89
N ARG A 194 -14.08 2.69 14.11
CA ARG A 194 -13.31 3.70 13.38
C ARG A 194 -13.09 3.15 11.99
N ASP A 195 -13.96 3.52 11.07
CA ASP A 195 -13.72 3.29 9.67
C ASP A 195 -12.37 3.92 9.32
N SER A 196 -11.45 3.11 8.88
CA SER A 196 -10.09 3.51 8.51
C SER A 196 -10.11 4.36 7.24
N GLY A 197 -10.80 5.51 7.31
CA GLY A 197 -10.72 6.60 6.31
C GLY A 197 -11.11 6.25 4.88
N MET A 198 -11.80 5.14 4.65
CA MET A 198 -12.31 4.73 3.36
C MET A 198 -13.82 4.58 3.37
N GLY A 199 -14.48 5.66 3.78
CA GLY A 199 -15.90 5.83 3.58
C GLY A 199 -16.23 6.08 2.11
N TYR A 200 -16.27 5.05 1.30
CA TYR A 200 -17.24 5.05 0.22
C TYR A 200 -18.56 4.55 0.82
N SER A 201 -19.29 5.49 1.39
CA SER A 201 -20.71 5.36 1.54
C SER A 201 -21.28 5.07 0.14
N ALA A 202 -21.73 3.84 -0.09
CA ALA A 202 -22.62 3.53 -1.16
C ALA A 202 -23.98 4.19 -0.83
N GLY A 203 -24.01 5.51 -0.91
CA GLY A 203 -25.20 6.34 -0.85
C GLY A 203 -25.78 6.42 -2.24
N ASN A 204 -26.93 5.82 -2.40
CA ASN A 204 -27.83 5.91 -3.52
C ASN A 204 -27.71 7.22 -4.30
N ILE A 205 -27.18 7.17 -5.51
CA ILE A 205 -27.40 8.20 -6.52
C ILE A 205 -28.52 7.73 -7.45
N TYR A 206 -29.74 7.85 -6.99
CA TYR A 206 -30.91 8.02 -7.83
C TYR A 206 -31.83 9.03 -7.15
N GLY A 207 -31.88 10.22 -7.71
CA GLY A 207 -32.77 11.27 -7.28
C GLY A 207 -32.55 12.53 -8.09
N HIS A 208 -33.09 12.58 -9.30
CA HIS A 208 -33.31 13.84 -10.00
C HIS A 208 -34.14 14.77 -9.15
N SER A 209 -33.69 15.99 -8.90
CA SER A 209 -34.58 17.14 -8.83
C SER A 209 -33.82 18.42 -9.10
N TRP A 210 -34.24 19.11 -10.11
CA TRP A 210 -33.95 20.52 -10.38
C TRP A 210 -34.65 21.38 -9.33
N GLY A 211 -33.92 22.29 -8.70
CA GLY A 211 -34.52 23.25 -7.79
C GLY A 211 -33.45 24.20 -7.27
N SER A 212 -33.39 25.37 -7.91
CA SER A 212 -32.67 26.55 -7.42
C SER A 212 -33.20 26.96 -6.05
N GLU A 213 -32.29 27.16 -5.08
CA GLU A 213 -32.39 28.26 -4.15
C GLU A 213 -31.10 28.41 -3.33
N ARG A 214 -30.50 29.58 -3.45
CA ARG A 214 -29.44 30.06 -2.58
C ARG A 214 -30.04 30.30 -1.21
N THR A 215 -29.59 29.62 -0.18
CA THR A 215 -29.72 30.10 1.19
C THR A 215 -28.35 30.23 1.85
N ASN A 216 -28.09 31.51 2.10
CA ASN A 216 -27.03 32.09 2.85
C ASN A 216 -27.10 31.59 4.31
N TRP A 217 -26.10 30.89 4.81
CA TRP A 217 -25.93 30.67 6.25
C TRP A 217 -24.65 31.36 6.72
N ASN A 218 -24.77 32.69 6.86
CA ASN A 218 -23.96 33.42 7.82
C ASN A 218 -24.64 33.29 9.17
N TYR A 219 -24.01 32.58 10.08
CA TYR A 219 -24.05 32.91 11.50
C TYR A 219 -23.07 31.98 12.26
N TRP A 220 -21.91 32.47 12.62
CA TRP A 220 -21.41 32.61 13.99
C TRP A 220 -20.09 33.38 13.95
N SER A 221 -20.21 34.58 14.52
CA SER A 221 -19.12 35.48 14.82
C SER A 221 -18.39 35.05 16.10
N GLY A 222 -17.08 35.17 16.09
CA GLY A 222 -16.27 35.42 17.28
C GLY A 222 -15.43 34.23 17.72
N ASP A 223 -14.23 34.15 17.21
CA ASP A 223 -12.99 34.32 17.95
C ASP A 223 -11.84 34.27 16.93
N LYS A 224 -10.96 35.24 17.03
CA LYS A 224 -9.73 35.28 16.24
C LYS A 224 -8.87 34.09 16.64
N VAL A 225 -8.92 33.05 15.83
CA VAL A 225 -7.87 32.03 15.85
C VAL A 225 -6.75 32.60 15.00
N ASP A 226 -5.62 32.88 15.65
CA ASP A 226 -4.37 33.22 14.98
C ASP A 226 -4.10 32.17 13.91
N LYS A 227 -3.68 32.64 12.72
CA LYS A 227 -3.23 31.77 11.62
C LYS A 227 -2.01 30.99 12.14
N VAL A 228 -2.24 29.77 12.59
CA VAL A 228 -1.18 28.79 12.78
C VAL A 228 -0.84 28.25 11.40
N ASP A 229 0.39 28.45 10.96
CA ASP A 229 0.88 27.94 9.70
C ASP A 229 0.63 26.42 9.62
N ILE A 230 0.08 25.99 8.49
CA ILE A 230 -0.39 24.61 8.28
C ILE A 230 0.78 23.62 8.23
N ASP A 231 2.02 24.08 8.00
CA ASP A 231 3.21 23.22 7.89
C ASP A 231 3.73 22.65 9.22
N ASP A 232 3.38 23.28 10.35
CA ASP A 232 3.87 22.83 11.68
C ASP A 232 3.07 21.67 12.30
N LYS A 233 2.08 21.13 11.59
CA LYS A 233 1.22 20.04 12.08
C LYS A 233 1.40 18.72 11.36
N LEU A 234 2.50 18.56 10.65
CA LEU A 234 2.83 17.32 9.96
C LEU A 234 3.92 16.56 10.72
N CYS A 235 3.76 15.28 10.84
CA CYS A 235 4.79 14.40 11.38
C CYS A 235 6.04 14.44 10.51
N HIS A 236 7.18 14.76 11.09
CA HIS A 236 8.46 14.88 10.39
C HIS A 236 8.94 13.54 9.79
N GLU A 237 8.48 12.41 10.36
CA GLU A 237 8.88 11.07 9.92
C GLU A 237 8.01 10.51 8.80
N CYS A 238 6.69 10.74 8.83
CA CYS A 238 5.75 10.11 7.89
C CYS A 238 4.82 11.09 7.17
N GLY A 239 4.88 12.38 7.46
CA GLY A 239 4.05 13.41 6.83
C GLY A 239 2.56 13.36 7.18
N MET A 240 2.16 12.59 8.21
CA MET A 240 0.77 12.57 8.69
C MET A 240 0.46 13.80 9.54
N ASN A 241 -0.81 14.23 9.52
CA ASN A 241 -1.27 15.28 10.42
C ASN A 241 -1.09 14.86 11.88
N LEU A 242 -0.60 15.78 12.70
CA LEU A 242 -0.50 15.65 14.15
C LEU A 242 -1.80 16.15 14.78
N PHE A 243 -2.40 15.35 15.64
CA PHE A 243 -3.74 15.63 16.21
C PHE A 243 -3.73 15.93 17.70
N SER A 244 -2.72 15.44 18.44
CA SER A 244 -2.60 15.69 19.86
C SER A 244 -1.58 16.77 20.18
N ALA A 245 -1.70 17.39 21.35
CA ALA A 245 -0.74 18.38 21.83
C ALA A 245 0.67 17.76 22.00
N GLU A 246 0.74 16.49 22.37
CA GLU A 246 1.99 15.74 22.52
C GLU A 246 2.63 15.47 21.18
N GLU A 247 1.87 15.02 20.19
CA GLU A 247 2.37 14.81 18.81
C GLU A 247 2.91 16.12 18.22
N ILE A 248 2.21 17.23 18.41
CA ILE A 248 2.65 18.55 17.92
C ILE A 248 3.92 18.99 18.65
N GLN A 249 4.02 18.74 19.96
CA GLN A 249 5.21 19.09 20.75
C GLN A 249 6.45 18.32 20.31
N TYR A 250 6.30 17.03 19.96
CA TYR A 250 7.41 16.18 19.53
C TYR A 250 7.63 16.22 18.02
N GLY A 251 6.71 16.79 17.24
CA GLY A 251 6.78 16.82 15.79
C GLY A 251 6.64 15.45 15.12
N THR A 252 6.20 14.43 15.87
CA THR A 252 6.05 13.05 15.42
C THR A 252 4.71 12.49 15.86
N CYS A 253 3.99 11.79 14.97
CA CYS A 253 2.72 11.18 15.31
C CYS A 253 2.91 9.99 16.26
N GLU A 254 1.85 9.63 16.97
CA GLU A 254 1.83 8.51 17.93
C GLU A 254 2.41 7.22 17.31
N TYR A 255 2.12 6.95 16.04
CA TYR A 255 2.66 5.77 15.32
C TYR A 255 4.18 5.81 15.14
N CYS A 256 4.74 6.98 14.83
CA CYS A 256 6.19 7.12 14.71
C CYS A 256 6.87 7.13 16.09
N GLN A 257 6.18 7.61 17.13
CA GLN A 257 6.64 7.54 18.53
C GLN A 257 6.63 6.11 19.04
N ILE A 258 5.58 5.32 18.75
CA ILE A 258 5.49 3.90 19.11
C ILE A 258 6.61 3.11 18.46
N ASP A 259 6.93 3.38 17.18
CA ASP A 259 8.07 2.75 16.48
C ASP A 259 9.42 3.06 17.17
N PHE A 260 9.50 4.17 17.91
CA PHE A 260 10.68 4.52 18.70
C PHE A 260 10.68 3.90 20.10
N HIS A 261 9.49 3.64 20.68
CA HIS A 261 9.34 3.06 22.02
C HIS A 261 9.12 1.54 22.02
N GLU A 262 8.57 0.95 20.95
CA GLU A 262 8.43 -0.51 20.79
C GLU A 262 9.77 -1.24 20.54
N LYS A 263 10.89 -0.52 20.43
CA LYS A 263 12.24 -1.10 20.56
C LYS A 263 12.52 -1.74 21.94
N ILE A 264 11.53 -1.77 22.82
CA ILE A 264 11.61 -2.39 24.16
C ILE A 264 10.90 -3.74 24.23
N ASN A 265 10.18 -4.16 23.22
CA ASN A 265 9.73 -5.55 23.12
C ASN A 265 10.84 -6.35 22.47
N ASP A 266 11.58 -7.13 23.30
CA ASP A 266 12.68 -8.01 22.91
C ASP A 266 12.22 -9.18 22.00
N GLU A 267 11.20 -9.01 21.18
CA GLU A 267 10.67 -10.04 20.29
C GLU A 267 11.38 -10.02 18.93
N CYS A 268 11.80 -11.17 18.48
CA CYS A 268 12.44 -11.34 17.19
C CYS A 268 11.42 -11.15 16.04
N ASP A 269 11.69 -10.23 15.14
CA ASP A 269 10.84 -9.93 13.98
C ASP A 269 10.66 -11.14 13.04
N ASN A 270 11.53 -12.14 13.12
CA ASN A 270 11.47 -13.34 12.29
C ASN A 270 10.72 -14.50 12.93
N CYS A 271 10.96 -14.79 14.22
CA CYS A 271 10.40 -15.99 14.87
C CYS A 271 9.58 -15.71 16.12
N LEU A 272 9.39 -14.44 16.51
CA LEU A 272 8.63 -13.97 17.68
C LEU A 272 9.17 -14.45 19.03
N LYS A 273 10.37 -15.02 19.07
CA LYS A 273 11.03 -15.36 20.34
C LYS A 273 11.50 -14.12 21.06
N GLN A 274 11.44 -14.12 22.38
CA GLN A 274 11.96 -13.06 23.23
C GLN A 274 13.50 -13.00 23.18
N SER A 275 14.08 -11.89 23.58
CA SER A 275 15.53 -11.62 23.59
C SER A 275 16.14 -11.36 22.20
N ALA A 276 15.45 -10.60 21.37
CA ALA A 276 15.99 -10.08 20.14
C ALA A 276 16.81 -8.80 20.38
N THR A 277 17.82 -8.59 19.56
CA THR A 277 18.61 -7.36 19.49
C THR A 277 18.44 -6.72 18.12
N TYR A 278 18.48 -5.40 18.05
CA TYR A 278 18.38 -4.71 16.79
C TYR A 278 19.61 -4.96 15.92
N ASN A 279 19.38 -5.50 14.72
CA ASN A 279 20.42 -5.67 13.70
C ASN A 279 20.26 -4.58 12.63
N PRO A 280 21.23 -3.64 12.52
CA PRO A 280 21.14 -2.53 11.58
C PRO A 280 21.28 -2.95 10.11
N ASP A 281 21.94 -4.08 9.83
CA ASP A 281 22.12 -4.58 8.46
C ASP A 281 20.79 -5.07 7.87
N TRP A 282 19.87 -5.51 8.73
CA TRP A 282 18.54 -5.99 8.37
C TRP A 282 17.42 -5.01 8.77
N ASN A 283 17.76 -3.94 9.51
CA ASN A 283 16.79 -3.00 10.11
C ASN A 283 15.65 -3.73 10.83
N ALA A 284 16.00 -4.75 11.64
CA ALA A 284 15.07 -5.66 12.29
C ALA A 284 15.56 -6.05 13.68
N MET A 285 14.63 -6.40 14.57
CA MET A 285 14.92 -7.05 15.84
C MET A 285 15.09 -8.55 15.60
N LEU A 286 16.29 -9.07 15.82
CA LEU A 286 16.60 -10.48 15.56
C LEU A 286 17.11 -11.16 16.82
N CYS A 287 16.62 -12.37 17.11
CA CYS A 287 17.24 -13.23 18.10
C CYS A 287 18.53 -13.84 17.56
N ALA A 288 19.44 -14.25 18.45
CA ALA A 288 20.75 -14.75 18.07
C ALA A 288 20.73 -15.96 17.11
N GLU A 289 19.65 -16.73 17.07
CA GLU A 289 19.47 -17.84 16.12
C GLU A 289 19.13 -17.29 14.73
N CYS A 290 18.13 -16.40 14.64
CA CYS A 290 17.73 -15.81 13.37
C CYS A 290 18.80 -14.92 12.78
N ASP A 291 19.58 -14.21 13.61
CA ASP A 291 20.69 -13.39 13.18
C ASP A 291 21.82 -14.24 12.56
N LYS A 292 22.13 -15.40 13.17
CA LYS A 292 23.10 -16.35 12.62
C LYS A 292 22.60 -17.05 11.36
N ASP A 293 21.35 -17.43 11.31
CA ASP A 293 20.78 -18.09 10.14
C ASP A 293 20.75 -17.15 8.92
N LEU A 294 20.54 -15.85 9.15
CA LEU A 294 20.62 -14.83 8.12
C LEU A 294 22.07 -14.52 7.68
N LEU A 295 23.05 -14.74 8.55
CA LEU A 295 24.47 -14.59 8.21
C LEU A 295 25.07 -15.83 7.51
N LEU A 296 24.46 -17.01 7.67
CA LEU A 296 24.94 -18.29 7.11
C LEU A 296 24.24 -18.65 5.77
N MET A 297 23.26 -17.89 5.38
CA MET A 297 22.54 -18.02 4.11
C MET A 297 23.04 -16.99 3.08
#